data_0b43b31b0f911ae889572e2c4a2d152d
#
_entry.id   0b43b31b0f911ae889572e2c4a2d152d
#
_cell.length_a   1.000
_cell.length_b   1.000
_cell.length_c   1.000
_cell.angle_alpha   90.00
_cell.angle_beta   90.00
_cell.angle_gamma   90.00
#
_symmetry.space_group_name_H-M   'P 1'
#
loop_
_entity.id
_entity.type
_entity.pdbx_description
1 polymer ?
#
loop_
_entity_poly.entity_id
_entity_poly.type
_entity_poly.pdbx_seq_one_letter_code
_entity_poly.pdbx_strand_id
1 'polypeptide(L)'
;VEVYKHYSFDLWMTLIRSNPQYKYERAKVIQERYNPTGKSLEEIMAVFRRVDLLGNTINEKTGGQLRAEELYLWVIGLAAGTEDALNGVEPEGLYTEMEEVVLANPPMIYDTDTVPVLKSLREKAPEATFSLLSNTAFVKGRTLRKVLPGLGLEGMFAFELYSDEAGVSKPNEVFFRLLLETLEATRGPISREDIVHVGDNPIADIEGAQRMGIPAILINSNNQGIEHLLRLT
;
A
#
# COMPACT_ATOMS: atom_id res chain seq x y z
N VAL A 1 -3.68 -17.78 25.14
CA VAL A 1 -3.17 -16.99 24.01
C VAL A 1 -4.05 -15.76 23.90
N GLU A 2 -3.44 -14.57 23.97
CA GLU A 2 -4.19 -13.31 23.87
C GLU A 2 -4.62 -13.14 22.41
N VAL A 3 -5.91 -13.21 22.16
CA VAL A 3 -6.51 -12.90 20.85
C VAL A 3 -6.74 -11.39 20.84
N TYR A 4 -6.11 -10.68 19.89
CA TYR A 4 -6.35 -9.25 19.73
C TYR A 4 -7.79 -8.98 19.32
N LYS A 5 -8.34 -7.86 19.77
CA LYS A 5 -9.70 -7.43 19.41
C LYS A 5 -9.75 -6.65 18.10
N HIS A 6 -8.58 -6.17 17.64
CA HIS A 6 -8.46 -5.50 16.34
C HIS A 6 -7.12 -5.82 15.68
N TYR A 7 -7.17 -6.15 14.39
CA TYR A 7 -6.01 -6.35 13.53
C TYR A 7 -5.99 -5.25 12.46
N SER A 8 -4.98 -4.40 12.51
CA SER A 8 -4.67 -3.43 11.45
C SER A 8 -3.62 -4.04 10.53
N PHE A 9 -3.90 -4.12 9.25
CA PHE A 9 -2.98 -4.67 8.27
C PHE A 9 -2.40 -3.58 7.38
N ASP A 10 -1.09 -3.64 7.12
CA ASP A 10 -0.57 -3.08 5.90
C ASP A 10 -1.08 -3.88 4.69
N LEU A 11 -1.00 -3.29 3.49
CA LEU A 11 -1.53 -3.91 2.28
C LEU A 11 -0.42 -4.40 1.34
N TRP A 12 0.45 -3.47 0.88
CA TRP A 12 1.50 -3.80 -0.07
C TRP A 12 2.61 -4.64 0.55
N MET A 13 3.02 -5.73 -0.12
CA MET A 13 4.02 -6.71 0.36
C MET A 13 3.60 -7.45 1.64
N THR A 14 2.43 -7.12 2.17
CA THR A 14 1.80 -7.77 3.34
C THR A 14 0.67 -8.70 2.90
N LEU A 15 -0.37 -8.16 2.28
CA LEU A 15 -1.53 -8.92 1.79
C LEU A 15 -1.55 -9.05 0.26
N ILE A 16 -0.99 -8.06 -0.44
CA ILE A 16 -0.93 -8.02 -1.91
C ILE A 16 0.48 -7.69 -2.40
N ARG A 17 0.73 -8.00 -3.66
CA ARG A 17 1.96 -7.65 -4.39
C ARG A 17 1.65 -7.13 -5.78
N SER A 18 2.57 -6.38 -6.36
CA SER A 18 2.42 -5.85 -7.71
C SER A 18 2.36 -6.98 -8.74
N ASN A 19 1.44 -6.85 -9.70
CA ASN A 19 1.39 -7.66 -10.88
C ASN A 19 2.56 -7.30 -11.83
N PRO A 20 3.39 -8.25 -12.28
CA PRO A 20 4.45 -7.97 -13.25
C PRO A 20 3.93 -7.38 -14.55
N GLN A 21 2.74 -7.81 -15.02
CA GLN A 21 2.11 -7.29 -16.22
C GLN A 21 1.75 -5.81 -16.08
N TYR A 22 1.24 -5.39 -14.91
CA TYR A 22 1.02 -3.97 -14.63
C TYR A 22 2.31 -3.15 -14.79
N LYS A 23 3.43 -3.66 -14.23
CA LYS A 23 4.72 -2.97 -14.33
C LYS A 23 5.19 -2.84 -15.79
N TYR A 24 4.92 -3.83 -16.59
CA TYR A 24 5.25 -3.84 -18.01
C TYR A 24 4.35 -2.85 -18.77
N GLU A 25 3.04 -2.94 -18.65
CA GLU A 25 2.08 -2.13 -19.40
C GLU A 25 2.20 -0.63 -19.08
N ARG A 26 2.34 -0.26 -17.80
CA ARG A 26 2.56 1.15 -17.43
C ARG A 26 3.85 1.72 -18.02
N ALA A 27 4.91 0.90 -18.09
CA ALA A 27 6.18 1.33 -18.69
C ALA A 27 6.04 1.49 -20.20
N LYS A 28 5.25 0.65 -20.86
CA LYS A 28 4.94 0.74 -22.28
C LYS A 28 4.18 2.02 -22.62
N VAL A 29 3.18 2.43 -21.83
CA VAL A 29 2.49 3.71 -21.99
C VAL A 29 3.48 4.87 -21.97
N ILE A 30 4.39 4.91 -21.01
CA ILE A 30 5.42 5.97 -20.94
C ILE A 30 6.37 5.89 -22.14
N GLN A 31 6.81 4.70 -22.53
CA GLN A 31 7.69 4.51 -23.66
C GLN A 31 7.08 5.02 -24.96
N GLU A 32 5.81 4.73 -25.20
CA GLU A 32 5.11 5.08 -26.44
C GLU A 32 4.78 6.58 -26.52
N ARG A 33 4.48 7.23 -25.39
CA ARG A 33 3.93 8.60 -25.40
C ARG A 33 4.88 9.68 -24.89
N TYR A 34 5.84 9.32 -24.00
CA TYR A 34 6.66 10.28 -23.27
C TYR A 34 8.16 9.98 -23.36
N ASN A 35 8.62 9.33 -24.42
CA ASN A 35 10.00 8.89 -24.59
C ASN A 35 10.69 9.46 -25.83
N PRO A 36 10.91 10.79 -25.89
CA PRO A 36 11.55 11.43 -27.06
C PRO A 36 13.00 10.98 -27.25
N THR A 37 13.65 10.44 -26.21
CA THR A 37 15.04 9.98 -26.24
C THR A 37 15.20 8.54 -26.73
N GLY A 38 14.11 7.83 -26.97
CA GLY A 38 14.15 6.46 -27.51
C GLY A 38 14.67 5.41 -26.52
N LYS A 39 14.49 5.61 -25.21
CA LYS A 39 14.85 4.60 -24.19
C LYS A 39 14.11 3.28 -24.46
N SER A 40 14.78 2.18 -24.21
CA SER A 40 14.17 0.85 -24.23
C SER A 40 13.12 0.70 -23.13
N LEU A 41 12.25 -0.28 -23.27
CA LEU A 41 11.25 -0.60 -22.24
C LEU A 41 11.91 -0.94 -20.89
N GLU A 42 13.03 -1.65 -20.92
CA GLU A 42 13.81 -2.00 -19.72
C GLU A 42 14.35 -0.77 -19.01
N GLU A 43 14.84 0.22 -19.76
CA GLU A 43 15.30 1.50 -19.22
C GLU A 43 14.14 2.28 -18.60
N ILE A 44 12.96 2.31 -19.22
CA ILE A 44 11.76 2.93 -18.63
C ILE A 44 11.32 2.19 -17.34
N MET A 45 11.35 0.86 -17.33
CA MET A 45 11.07 0.08 -16.13
C MET A 45 12.09 0.37 -15.01
N ALA A 46 13.35 0.60 -15.35
CA ALA A 46 14.37 1.00 -14.38
C ALA A 46 14.11 2.41 -13.82
N VAL A 47 13.61 3.35 -14.65
CA VAL A 47 13.18 4.68 -14.19
C VAL A 47 12.04 4.54 -13.17
N PHE A 48 11.01 3.74 -13.47
CA PHE A 48 9.93 3.48 -12.52
C PHE A 48 10.44 2.93 -11.18
N ARG A 49 11.34 1.94 -11.22
CA ARG A 49 11.93 1.37 -9.99
C ARG A 49 12.67 2.42 -9.18
N ARG A 50 13.44 3.30 -9.85
CA ARG A 50 14.17 4.38 -9.19
C ARG A 50 13.24 5.36 -8.52
N VAL A 51 12.17 5.80 -9.20
CA VAL A 51 11.18 6.73 -8.65
C VAL A 51 10.43 6.10 -7.48
N ASP A 52 10.04 4.82 -7.59
CA ASP A 52 9.37 4.07 -6.53
C ASP A 52 10.23 4.02 -5.25
N LEU A 53 11.49 3.61 -5.37
CA LEU A 53 12.42 3.55 -4.24
C LEU A 53 12.66 4.91 -3.59
N LEU A 54 12.87 5.95 -4.39
CA LEU A 54 13.10 7.31 -3.88
C LEU A 54 11.83 7.90 -3.26
N GLY A 55 10.66 7.72 -3.90
CA GLY A 55 9.38 8.18 -3.38
C GLY A 55 9.05 7.55 -2.04
N ASN A 56 9.19 6.24 -1.93
CA ASN A 56 8.98 5.52 -0.66
C ASN A 56 9.98 5.96 0.41
N THR A 57 11.25 6.17 0.06
CA THR A 57 12.26 6.68 1.00
C THR A 57 11.92 8.08 1.49
N ILE A 58 11.49 8.98 0.61
CA ILE A 58 11.08 10.35 0.97
C ILE A 58 9.87 10.29 1.91
N ASN A 59 8.84 9.55 1.56
CA ASN A 59 7.63 9.39 2.37
C ASN A 59 7.97 8.85 3.77
N GLU A 60 8.77 7.78 3.85
CA GLU A 60 9.18 7.17 5.12
C GLU A 60 10.01 8.14 5.99
N LYS A 61 10.99 8.84 5.37
CA LYS A 61 11.89 9.75 6.11
C LYS A 61 11.22 11.06 6.55
N THR A 62 10.28 11.57 5.77
CA THR A 62 9.59 12.83 6.05
C THR A 62 8.27 12.62 6.79
N GLY A 63 7.67 11.42 6.69
CA GLY A 63 6.32 11.14 7.14
C GLY A 63 5.24 11.81 6.29
N GLY A 64 5.63 12.49 5.20
CA GLY A 64 4.73 13.09 4.23
C GLY A 64 4.25 12.07 3.21
N GLN A 65 3.45 12.54 2.24
CA GLN A 65 2.93 11.71 1.15
C GLN A 65 3.15 12.41 -0.20
N LEU A 66 3.95 11.80 -1.05
CA LEU A 66 4.02 12.18 -2.46
C LEU A 66 2.79 11.65 -3.20
N ARG A 67 2.18 12.50 -4.02
CA ARG A 67 0.99 12.09 -4.80
C ARG A 67 1.41 11.18 -5.96
N ALA A 68 0.53 10.27 -6.34
CA ALA A 68 0.76 9.35 -7.45
C ALA A 68 1.09 10.12 -8.75
N GLU A 69 0.38 11.23 -9.00
CA GLU A 69 0.60 12.09 -10.16
C GLU A 69 2.02 12.68 -10.17
N GLU A 70 2.54 13.12 -9.02
CA GLU A 70 3.91 13.64 -8.91
C GLU A 70 4.94 12.57 -9.23
N LEU A 71 4.71 11.34 -8.78
CA LEU A 71 5.57 10.21 -9.11
C LEU A 71 5.57 9.89 -10.61
N TYR A 72 4.39 9.92 -11.26
CA TYR A 72 4.29 9.71 -12.71
C TYR A 72 4.95 10.84 -13.51
N LEU A 73 4.74 12.10 -13.13
CA LEU A 73 5.43 13.24 -13.74
C LEU A 73 6.95 13.12 -13.58
N TRP A 74 7.40 12.66 -12.42
CA TRP A 74 8.82 12.43 -12.19
C TRP A 74 9.38 11.32 -13.09
N VAL A 75 8.62 10.24 -13.32
CA VAL A 75 8.98 9.20 -14.29
C VAL A 75 9.09 9.78 -15.69
N ILE A 76 8.13 10.59 -16.13
CA ILE A 76 8.15 11.22 -17.47
C ILE A 76 9.38 12.11 -17.62
N GLY A 77 9.65 13.00 -16.66
CA GLY A 77 10.82 13.89 -16.69
C GLY A 77 12.14 13.14 -16.80
N LEU A 78 12.30 12.05 -16.01
CA LEU A 78 13.51 11.21 -16.05
C LEU A 78 13.58 10.35 -17.33
N ALA A 79 12.46 9.89 -17.86
CA ALA A 79 12.42 9.15 -19.12
C ALA A 79 12.79 10.04 -20.29
N ALA A 80 12.23 11.22 -20.36
CA ALA A 80 12.47 12.18 -21.44
C ALA A 80 13.83 12.90 -21.32
N GLY A 81 14.36 13.04 -20.10
CA GLY A 81 15.60 13.78 -19.86
C GLY A 81 15.47 15.30 -20.04
N THR A 82 14.26 15.82 -20.11
CA THR A 82 13.94 17.25 -20.25
C THR A 82 12.61 17.58 -19.57
N GLU A 83 12.52 18.78 -19.01
CA GLU A 83 11.28 19.30 -18.41
C GLU A 83 10.23 19.63 -19.47
N ASP A 84 10.63 19.88 -20.71
CA ASP A 84 9.70 20.18 -21.81
C ASP A 84 8.70 19.04 -22.07
N ALA A 85 9.05 17.82 -21.75
CA ALA A 85 8.17 16.66 -21.86
C ALA A 85 6.96 16.70 -20.90
N LEU A 86 6.99 17.57 -19.89
CA LEU A 86 5.90 17.79 -18.95
C LEU A 86 4.90 18.85 -19.44
N ASN A 87 5.25 19.60 -20.51
CA ASN A 87 4.38 20.64 -21.04
C ASN A 87 3.08 20.01 -21.61
N GLY A 88 1.95 20.45 -21.09
CA GLY A 88 0.63 19.97 -21.50
C GLY A 88 0.22 18.61 -20.92
N VAL A 89 1.02 18.02 -20.04
CA VAL A 89 0.61 16.81 -19.31
C VAL A 89 -0.35 17.20 -18.19
N GLU A 90 -1.60 16.74 -18.29
CA GLU A 90 -2.60 16.91 -17.26
C GLU A 90 -2.45 15.82 -16.21
N PRO A 91 -2.08 16.15 -14.92
CA PRO A 91 -1.73 15.14 -13.92
C PRO A 91 -2.86 14.16 -13.59
N GLU A 92 -4.09 14.64 -13.41
CA GLU A 92 -5.23 13.78 -13.09
C GLU A 92 -5.65 12.91 -14.30
N GLY A 93 -5.53 13.45 -15.52
CA GLY A 93 -5.76 12.70 -16.76
C GLY A 93 -4.74 11.56 -16.91
N LEU A 94 -3.46 11.85 -16.62
CA LEU A 94 -2.40 10.84 -16.60
C LEU A 94 -2.67 9.76 -15.56
N TYR A 95 -3.10 10.15 -14.34
CA TYR A 95 -3.45 9.17 -13.33
C TYR A 95 -4.63 8.30 -13.76
N THR A 96 -5.66 8.88 -14.38
CA THR A 96 -6.83 8.12 -14.88
C THR A 96 -6.42 7.07 -15.90
N GLU A 97 -5.52 7.40 -16.81
CA GLU A 97 -4.97 6.43 -17.76
C GLU A 97 -4.19 5.31 -17.07
N MET A 98 -3.35 5.65 -16.08
CA MET A 98 -2.62 4.65 -15.31
C MET A 98 -3.54 3.81 -14.41
N GLU A 99 -4.64 4.37 -13.91
CA GLU A 99 -5.67 3.62 -13.19
C GLU A 99 -6.30 2.53 -14.09
N GLU A 100 -6.58 2.84 -15.37
CA GLU A 100 -7.08 1.84 -16.32
C GLU A 100 -6.08 0.69 -16.51
N VAL A 101 -4.77 0.99 -16.56
CA VAL A 101 -3.72 -0.04 -16.64
C VAL A 101 -3.72 -0.93 -15.38
N VAL A 102 -3.91 -0.34 -14.19
CA VAL A 102 -4.03 -1.10 -12.94
C VAL A 102 -5.27 -2.00 -12.96
N LEU A 103 -6.43 -1.46 -13.39
CA LEU A 103 -7.68 -2.21 -13.40
C LEU A 103 -7.65 -3.37 -14.41
N ALA A 104 -6.94 -3.19 -15.53
CA ALA A 104 -6.72 -4.26 -16.51
C ALA A 104 -5.71 -5.32 -16.04
N ASN A 105 -4.78 -4.93 -15.15
CA ASN A 105 -3.71 -5.79 -14.64
C ASN A 105 -3.62 -5.65 -13.10
N PRO A 106 -4.64 -6.06 -12.35
CA PRO A 106 -4.73 -5.77 -10.93
C PRO A 106 -3.57 -6.40 -10.15
N PRO A 107 -3.27 -5.87 -8.95
CA PRO A 107 -2.37 -6.51 -7.99
C PRO A 107 -2.76 -7.98 -7.77
N MET A 108 -1.83 -8.74 -7.28
CA MET A 108 -2.01 -10.16 -6.94
C MET A 108 -2.01 -10.30 -5.42
N ILE A 109 -2.72 -11.30 -4.89
CA ILE A 109 -2.55 -11.73 -3.51
C ILE A 109 -1.07 -12.05 -3.27
N TYR A 110 -0.55 -11.66 -2.09
CA TYR A 110 0.86 -11.84 -1.76
C TYR A 110 1.24 -13.31 -1.76
N ASP A 111 0.47 -14.13 -1.05
CA ASP A 111 0.62 -15.58 -0.97
C ASP A 111 -0.75 -16.28 -1.06
N THR A 112 -0.78 -17.52 -1.49
CA THR A 112 -2.01 -18.34 -1.56
C THR A 112 -2.70 -18.51 -0.22
N ASP A 113 -1.95 -18.45 0.88
CA ASP A 113 -2.46 -18.59 2.23
C ASP A 113 -3.07 -17.29 2.80
N THR A 114 -2.86 -16.14 2.15
CA THR A 114 -3.32 -14.84 2.65
C THR A 114 -4.82 -14.83 2.97
N VAL A 115 -5.67 -15.13 2.00
CA VAL A 115 -7.13 -15.12 2.20
C VAL A 115 -7.60 -16.23 3.13
N PRO A 116 -7.14 -17.49 3.01
CA PRO A 116 -7.44 -18.55 3.97
C PRO A 116 -7.10 -18.19 5.43
N VAL A 117 -5.93 -17.62 5.67
CA VAL A 117 -5.50 -17.22 7.02
C VAL A 117 -6.39 -16.12 7.59
N LEU A 118 -6.72 -15.07 6.81
CA LEU A 118 -7.62 -14.00 7.27
C LEU A 118 -9.01 -14.56 7.63
N LYS A 119 -9.54 -15.50 6.85
CA LYS A 119 -10.81 -16.19 7.17
C LYS A 119 -10.71 -17.00 8.46
N SER A 120 -9.65 -17.78 8.62
CA SER A 120 -9.41 -18.57 9.82
C SER A 120 -9.23 -17.71 11.07
N LEU A 121 -8.54 -16.56 10.96
CA LEU A 121 -8.45 -15.58 12.03
C LEU A 121 -9.82 -15.06 12.46
N ARG A 122 -10.68 -14.74 11.50
CA ARG A 122 -12.04 -14.27 11.77
C ARG A 122 -12.90 -15.34 12.44
N GLU A 123 -12.74 -16.62 12.05
CA GLU A 123 -13.43 -17.75 12.68
C GLU A 123 -12.97 -17.99 14.13
N LYS A 124 -11.67 -17.88 14.38
CA LYS A 124 -11.09 -18.02 15.75
C LYS A 124 -11.39 -16.83 16.67
N ALA A 125 -11.53 -15.64 16.11
CA ALA A 125 -11.78 -14.39 16.81
C ALA A 125 -12.99 -13.65 16.18
N PRO A 126 -14.22 -14.16 16.35
CA PRO A 126 -15.42 -13.63 15.66
C PRO A 126 -15.75 -12.19 16.07
N GLU A 127 -15.33 -11.77 17.27
CA GLU A 127 -15.53 -10.39 17.76
C GLU A 127 -14.40 -9.43 17.32
N ALA A 128 -13.32 -9.95 16.73
CA ALA A 128 -12.23 -9.12 16.24
C ALA A 128 -12.61 -8.43 14.93
N THR A 129 -12.19 -7.17 14.81
CA THR A 129 -12.35 -6.40 13.57
C THR A 129 -11.02 -6.25 12.85
N PHE A 130 -11.06 -6.11 11.53
CA PHE A 130 -9.89 -5.89 10.69
C PHE A 130 -9.97 -4.53 10.02
N SER A 131 -8.82 -3.88 9.80
CA SER A 131 -8.70 -2.66 9.01
C SER A 131 -7.44 -2.68 8.15
N LEU A 132 -7.40 -1.79 7.16
CA LEU A 132 -6.17 -1.49 6.42
C LEU A 132 -5.59 -0.15 6.88
N LEU A 133 -4.26 -0.09 6.99
CA LEU A 133 -3.47 1.11 7.16
C LEU A 133 -2.28 1.04 6.18
N SER A 134 -2.44 1.57 4.98
CA SER A 134 -1.51 1.32 3.88
C SER A 134 -0.86 2.60 3.35
N ASN A 135 0.46 2.57 3.24
CA ASN A 135 1.17 3.54 2.42
C ASN A 135 0.88 3.26 0.94
N THR A 136 0.61 4.31 0.19
CA THR A 136 0.40 4.28 -1.25
C THR A 136 1.56 4.97 -1.98
N ALA A 137 1.73 4.61 -3.25
CA ALA A 137 2.68 5.26 -4.15
C ALA A 137 1.98 5.53 -5.51
N PHE A 138 2.30 4.77 -6.54
CA PHE A 138 1.70 4.91 -7.88
C PHE A 138 0.21 4.53 -7.96
N VAL A 139 -0.32 3.78 -6.99
CA VAL A 139 -1.71 3.31 -6.97
C VAL A 139 -2.41 3.90 -5.75
N LYS A 140 -3.40 4.77 -5.99
CA LYS A 140 -4.17 5.44 -4.94
C LYS A 140 -5.14 4.50 -4.24
N GLY A 141 -5.54 4.87 -3.01
CA GLY A 141 -6.55 4.16 -2.23
C GLY A 141 -7.86 3.97 -2.98
N ARG A 142 -8.34 4.99 -3.73
CA ARG A 142 -9.55 4.89 -4.55
C ARG A 142 -9.49 3.74 -5.57
N THR A 143 -8.32 3.48 -6.14
CA THR A 143 -8.10 2.40 -7.11
C THR A 143 -7.99 1.05 -6.41
N LEU A 144 -7.29 1.02 -5.25
CA LEU A 144 -7.16 -0.20 -4.44
C LEU A 144 -8.53 -0.73 -4.01
N ARG A 145 -9.46 0.14 -3.58
CA ARG A 145 -10.84 -0.27 -3.24
C ARG A 145 -11.57 -0.95 -4.39
N LYS A 146 -11.27 -0.57 -5.64
CA LYS A 146 -11.90 -1.19 -6.82
C LYS A 146 -11.37 -2.61 -7.09
N VAL A 147 -10.13 -2.91 -6.70
CA VAL A 147 -9.48 -4.19 -7.01
C VAL A 147 -9.56 -5.21 -5.87
N LEU A 148 -9.69 -4.77 -4.61
CA LEU A 148 -9.74 -5.66 -3.44
C LEU A 148 -10.84 -6.74 -3.52
N PRO A 149 -12.07 -6.45 -4.01
CA PRO A 149 -13.09 -7.48 -4.19
C PRO A 149 -12.66 -8.64 -5.07
N GLY A 150 -12.01 -8.34 -6.21
CA GLY A 150 -11.50 -9.36 -7.14
C GLY A 150 -10.37 -10.23 -6.57
N LEU A 151 -9.77 -9.80 -5.45
CA LEU A 151 -8.72 -10.54 -4.72
C LEU A 151 -9.27 -11.39 -3.57
N GLY A 152 -10.59 -11.44 -3.40
CA GLY A 152 -11.25 -12.16 -2.30
C GLY A 152 -11.14 -11.48 -0.94
N LEU A 153 -10.86 -10.17 -0.94
CA LEU A 153 -10.74 -9.33 0.26
C LEU A 153 -12.00 -8.47 0.51
N GLU A 154 -13.05 -8.66 -0.29
CA GLU A 154 -14.33 -7.96 -0.13
C GLU A 154 -14.92 -8.16 1.27
N GLY A 155 -15.33 -7.06 1.92
CA GLY A 155 -15.96 -7.09 3.24
C GLY A 155 -15.06 -7.62 4.37
N MET A 156 -13.75 -7.76 4.12
CA MET A 156 -12.80 -8.19 5.15
C MET A 156 -12.49 -7.09 6.16
N PHE A 157 -12.55 -5.83 5.76
CA PHE A 157 -12.11 -4.70 6.56
C PHE A 157 -13.29 -3.84 6.99
N ALA A 158 -13.32 -3.45 8.26
CA ALA A 158 -14.31 -2.53 8.81
C ALA A 158 -14.11 -1.10 8.25
N PHE A 159 -12.85 -0.76 7.98
CA PHE A 159 -12.46 0.49 7.31
C PHE A 159 -11.07 0.34 6.67
N GLU A 160 -10.75 1.25 5.77
CA GLU A 160 -9.50 1.28 5.02
C GLU A 160 -8.94 2.69 5.03
N LEU A 161 -7.68 2.84 5.46
CA LEU A 161 -6.95 4.11 5.51
C LEU A 161 -5.76 4.04 4.55
N TYR A 162 -5.68 5.01 3.66
CA TYR A 162 -4.63 5.13 2.66
C TYR A 162 -3.88 6.45 2.82
N SER A 163 -2.57 6.41 2.67
CA SER A 163 -1.70 7.58 2.90
C SER A 163 -1.95 8.72 1.92
N ASP A 164 -2.35 8.43 0.67
CA ASP A 164 -2.72 9.46 -0.32
C ASP A 164 -3.97 10.25 0.08
N GLU A 165 -4.88 9.64 0.83
CA GLU A 165 -6.08 10.30 1.34
C GLU A 165 -5.82 11.02 2.66
N ALA A 166 -4.92 10.47 3.50
CA ALA A 166 -4.54 11.06 4.78
C ALA A 166 -3.50 12.19 4.65
N GLY A 167 -2.78 12.27 3.52
CA GLY A 167 -1.69 13.22 3.30
C GLY A 167 -0.41 12.94 4.10
N VAL A 168 -0.35 11.79 4.79
CA VAL A 168 0.77 11.34 5.62
C VAL A 168 1.00 9.83 5.46
N SER A 169 2.25 9.40 5.58
CA SER A 169 2.66 7.99 5.43
C SER A 169 3.20 7.42 6.73
N LYS A 170 3.02 6.12 6.98
CA LYS A 170 3.78 5.41 8.02
C LYS A 170 5.28 5.61 7.78
N PRO A 171 6.08 5.81 8.82
CA PRO A 171 5.81 5.65 10.26
C PRO A 171 5.30 6.91 10.98
N ASN A 172 4.70 7.89 10.29
CA ASN A 172 4.20 9.12 10.92
C ASN A 172 3.10 8.79 11.94
N GLU A 173 3.27 9.30 13.16
CA GLU A 173 2.33 9.09 14.27
C GLU A 173 0.92 9.61 13.97
N VAL A 174 0.79 10.67 13.13
CA VAL A 174 -0.50 11.20 12.71
C VAL A 174 -1.33 10.14 12.00
N PHE A 175 -0.69 9.29 11.17
CA PHE A 175 -1.41 8.25 10.45
C PHE A 175 -1.89 7.12 11.37
N PHE A 176 -1.07 6.72 12.37
CA PHE A 176 -1.51 5.77 13.40
C PHE A 176 -2.55 6.39 14.35
N ARG A 177 -2.48 7.69 14.62
CA ARG A 177 -3.53 8.38 15.39
C ARG A 177 -4.86 8.35 14.66
N LEU A 178 -4.87 8.59 13.35
CA LEU A 178 -6.06 8.46 12.51
C LEU A 178 -6.65 7.03 12.57
N LEU A 179 -5.80 5.99 12.58
CA LEU A 179 -6.23 4.61 12.82
C LEU A 179 -6.99 4.48 14.15
N LEU A 180 -6.41 4.97 15.24
CA LEU A 180 -7.02 4.88 16.57
C LEU A 180 -8.34 5.64 16.66
N GLU A 181 -8.41 6.85 16.13
CA GLU A 181 -9.62 7.70 16.10
C GLU A 181 -10.74 7.03 15.26
N THR A 182 -10.39 6.49 14.09
CA THR A 182 -11.34 5.78 13.23
C THR A 182 -11.84 4.50 13.87
N LEU A 183 -10.95 3.77 14.55
CA LEU A 183 -11.30 2.54 15.26
C LEU A 183 -12.26 2.84 16.42
N GLU A 184 -11.97 3.86 17.22
CA GLU A 184 -12.84 4.29 18.33
C GLU A 184 -14.22 4.72 17.81
N ALA A 185 -14.28 5.47 16.73
CA ALA A 185 -15.54 5.89 16.11
C ALA A 185 -16.35 4.69 15.53
N THR A 186 -15.66 3.63 15.08
CA THR A 186 -16.30 2.48 14.43
C THR A 186 -16.81 1.43 15.41
N ARG A 187 -16.06 1.15 16.49
CA ARG A 187 -16.41 0.08 17.44
C ARG A 187 -16.49 0.52 18.90
N GLY A 188 -16.16 1.77 19.21
CA GLY A 188 -16.04 2.29 20.57
C GLY A 188 -14.65 2.13 21.17
N PRO A 189 -14.45 2.54 22.45
CA PRO A 189 -13.15 2.53 23.11
C PRO A 189 -12.50 1.15 23.13
N ILE A 190 -11.19 1.10 22.85
CA ILE A 190 -10.37 -0.11 22.83
C ILE A 190 -8.98 0.20 23.40
N SER A 191 -8.44 -0.70 24.21
CA SER A 191 -7.08 -0.57 24.72
C SER A 191 -6.06 -0.80 23.58
N ARG A 192 -4.95 -0.07 23.58
CA ARG A 192 -3.91 -0.22 22.56
C ARG A 192 -3.29 -1.60 22.53
N GLU A 193 -3.21 -2.26 23.69
CA GLU A 193 -2.73 -3.63 23.84
C GLU A 193 -3.67 -4.68 23.21
N ASP A 194 -4.94 -4.34 23.01
CA ASP A 194 -5.92 -5.17 22.31
C ASP A 194 -5.87 -5.00 20.77
N ILE A 195 -5.02 -4.10 20.27
CA ILE A 195 -4.81 -3.83 18.84
C ILE A 195 -3.46 -4.41 18.43
N VAL A 196 -3.38 -4.97 17.23
CA VAL A 196 -2.11 -5.34 16.63
C VAL A 196 -2.01 -4.78 15.21
N HIS A 197 -0.85 -4.21 14.86
CA HIS A 197 -0.54 -3.86 13.47
C HIS A 197 0.34 -4.93 12.84
N VAL A 198 -0.03 -5.39 11.66
CA VAL A 198 0.67 -6.45 10.92
C VAL A 198 1.18 -5.86 9.62
N GLY A 199 2.48 -5.96 9.37
CA GLY A 199 3.09 -5.44 8.15
C GLY A 199 4.44 -6.08 7.83
N ASP A 200 5.03 -5.69 6.71
CA ASP A 200 6.31 -6.22 6.24
C ASP A 200 7.50 -5.27 6.44
N ASN A 201 7.25 -4.01 6.74
CA ASN A 201 8.29 -2.99 6.87
C ASN A 201 8.66 -2.74 8.34
N PRO A 202 9.93 -3.05 8.76
CA PRO A 202 10.36 -2.86 10.13
C PRO A 202 10.23 -1.42 10.65
N ILE A 203 10.40 -0.41 9.78
CA ILE A 203 10.33 1.01 10.16
C ILE A 203 8.89 1.52 10.07
N ALA A 204 8.28 1.39 8.88
CA ALA A 204 6.96 1.95 8.64
C ALA A 204 5.89 1.29 9.52
N ASP A 205 5.88 -0.03 9.59
CA ASP A 205 4.85 -0.78 10.30
C ASP A 205 5.20 -1.02 11.77
N ILE A 206 6.38 -1.60 12.02
CA ILE A 206 6.70 -2.08 13.36
C ILE A 206 7.09 -0.93 14.29
N GLU A 207 8.12 -0.15 13.94
CA GLU A 207 8.51 0.99 14.76
C GLU A 207 7.39 2.04 14.83
N GLY A 208 6.69 2.29 13.71
CA GLY A 208 5.57 3.24 13.66
C GLY A 208 4.45 2.87 14.64
N ALA A 209 3.99 1.62 14.65
CA ALA A 209 2.98 1.14 15.58
C ALA A 209 3.46 1.15 17.05
N GLN A 210 4.69 0.67 17.30
CA GLN A 210 5.27 0.60 18.65
C GLN A 210 5.43 1.99 19.28
N ARG A 211 5.77 3.04 18.51
CA ARG A 211 5.81 4.42 19.02
C ARG A 211 4.45 4.89 19.53
N MET A 212 3.37 4.33 19.00
CA MET A 212 2.00 4.62 19.46
C MET A 212 1.53 3.67 20.57
N GLY A 213 2.40 2.77 21.06
CA GLY A 213 2.05 1.77 22.07
C GLY A 213 1.14 0.66 21.53
N ILE A 214 1.15 0.43 20.22
CA ILE A 214 0.39 -0.63 19.55
C ILE A 214 1.34 -1.81 19.33
N PRO A 215 1.01 -3.03 19.79
CA PRO A 215 1.69 -4.26 19.40
C PRO A 215 1.82 -4.40 17.89
N ALA A 216 2.94 -4.93 17.42
CA ALA A 216 3.18 -5.08 15.98
C ALA A 216 3.82 -6.43 15.66
N ILE A 217 3.44 -7.01 14.52
CA ILE A 217 3.93 -8.29 14.02
C ILE A 217 4.51 -8.09 12.63
N LEU A 218 5.80 -8.41 12.49
CA LEU A 218 6.50 -8.40 11.21
C LEU A 218 6.28 -9.73 10.48
N ILE A 219 5.83 -9.67 9.22
CA ILE A 219 5.69 -10.83 8.34
C ILE A 219 6.37 -10.59 6.99
N ASN A 220 6.55 -11.64 6.23
CA ASN A 220 7.08 -11.69 4.86
C ASN A 220 8.55 -11.26 4.72
N SER A 221 8.99 -10.15 5.31
CA SER A 221 10.38 -9.68 5.24
C SER A 221 11.33 -10.41 6.20
N ASN A 222 10.80 -11.15 7.17
CA ASN A 222 11.53 -11.91 8.20
C ASN A 222 11.46 -13.43 8.00
N ASN A 223 11.10 -13.90 6.83
CA ASN A 223 10.86 -15.31 6.50
C ASN A 223 9.71 -15.97 7.29
N GLN A 224 8.82 -15.18 7.88
CA GLN A 224 7.57 -15.65 8.49
C GLN A 224 6.42 -15.17 7.61
N GLY A 225 5.63 -16.10 7.08
CA GLY A 225 4.44 -15.77 6.31
C GLY A 225 3.24 -15.40 7.20
N ILE A 226 2.13 -15.06 6.58
CA ILE A 226 0.91 -14.65 7.27
C ILE A 226 0.33 -15.77 8.18
N GLU A 227 0.64 -17.04 7.89
CA GLU A 227 0.22 -18.19 8.72
C GLU A 227 0.78 -18.13 10.16
N HIS A 228 1.85 -17.33 10.38
CA HIS A 228 2.37 -17.07 11.72
C HIS A 228 1.30 -16.51 12.66
N LEU A 229 0.37 -15.72 12.15
CA LEU A 229 -0.73 -15.13 12.93
C LEU A 229 -1.61 -16.19 13.58
N LEU A 230 -1.81 -17.35 12.92
CA LEU A 230 -2.63 -18.43 13.46
C LEU A 230 -1.97 -19.17 14.63
N ARG A 231 -0.67 -19.01 14.82
CA ARG A 231 0.09 -19.60 15.96
C ARG A 231 0.06 -18.70 17.19
N LEU A 232 -0.29 -17.44 17.00
CA LEU A 232 -0.42 -16.44 18.06
C LEU A 232 -1.86 -16.34 18.61
N THR A 233 -2.79 -17.00 17.94
CA THR A 233 -4.21 -17.14 18.29
C THR A 233 -4.52 -18.61 18.62
#